data_843ec9055639d24904e808050b625f0c
#
_entry.id   843ec9055639d24904e808050b625f0c
#
_cell.length_a   1.000
_cell.length_b   1.000
_cell.length_c   1.000
_cell.angle_alpha   90.00
_cell.angle_beta   90.00
_cell.angle_gamma   90.00
#
_symmetry.space_group_name_H-M   'P 1'
#
loop_
_entity.id
_entity.type
_entity.pdbx_description
1 polymer ?
#
loop_
_entity_poly.entity_id
_entity_poly.type
_entity_poly.pdbx_seq_one_letter_code
_entity_poly.pdbx_strand_id
1 'polypeptide(L)'
;YDVRLHGETGINAKNIARIEEICEGKDTLRFVLMGDSQRWYDETEDFVKALNKRDDVDFVIHGGDISDFGLTKEFMWVRDIMGKLKVPYVALLGNHDILGNGMDVFLKVYGKENFSFKAGNTKFVCMNTNALEFDYSHPVPDFTFMYNELQDTVGYPRTVPVMHVQPFNVEFNNNVARGFHALLREFPG
;
A
#
# COMPACT_ATOMS: atom_id res chain seq x y z
N TYR A 1 -11.68 24.12 7.94
CA TYR A 1 -11.63 22.76 7.37
C TYR A 1 -11.51 22.91 5.84
N ASP A 2 -10.32 22.79 5.29
CA ASP A 2 -10.16 22.84 3.83
C ASP A 2 -10.17 21.39 3.30
N VAL A 3 -11.26 21.03 2.63
CA VAL A 3 -11.45 19.70 2.02
C VAL A 3 -10.91 19.63 0.59
N ARG A 4 -10.34 20.74 0.09
CA ARG A 4 -9.83 20.79 -1.28
C ARG A 4 -8.51 20.03 -1.38
N LEU A 5 -8.48 19.08 -2.29
CA LEU A 5 -7.27 18.38 -2.63
C LEU A 5 -6.46 19.19 -3.64
N HIS A 6 -5.19 19.42 -3.33
CA HIS A 6 -4.23 20.07 -4.20
C HIS A 6 -2.99 19.20 -4.42
N GLY A 7 -2.29 19.44 -5.52
CA GLY A 7 -1.04 18.73 -5.82
C GLY A 7 -1.23 17.41 -6.55
N GLU A 8 -0.26 16.54 -6.43
CA GLU A 8 -0.18 15.30 -7.18
C GLU A 8 -1.20 14.27 -6.74
N THR A 9 -1.75 13.52 -7.71
CA THR A 9 -2.72 12.44 -7.53
C THR A 9 -2.35 11.24 -8.37
N GLY A 10 -2.96 10.08 -8.09
CA GLY A 10 -2.69 8.84 -8.81
C GLY A 10 -1.25 8.33 -8.59
N ILE A 11 -0.74 8.52 -7.38
CA ILE A 11 0.67 8.28 -7.02
C ILE A 11 1.06 6.83 -7.25
N ASN A 12 0.24 5.87 -6.80
CA ASN A 12 0.57 4.45 -6.95
C ASN A 12 0.76 4.08 -8.41
N ALA A 13 -0.16 4.47 -9.29
CA ALA A 13 -0.06 4.13 -10.72
C ALA A 13 1.22 4.67 -11.38
N LYS A 14 1.58 5.92 -11.07
CA LYS A 14 2.82 6.54 -11.60
C LYS A 14 4.07 5.86 -11.06
N ASN A 15 4.10 5.59 -9.77
CA ASN A 15 5.25 4.99 -9.13
C ASN A 15 5.38 3.50 -9.44
N ILE A 16 4.28 2.78 -9.64
CA ILE A 16 4.31 1.39 -10.13
C ILE A 16 5.02 1.33 -11.48
N ALA A 17 4.67 2.19 -12.44
CA ALA A 17 5.34 2.21 -13.73
C ALA A 17 6.86 2.44 -13.58
N ARG A 18 7.28 3.33 -12.68
CA ARG A 18 8.71 3.56 -12.37
C ARG A 18 9.35 2.35 -11.69
N ILE A 19 8.66 1.68 -10.75
CA ILE A 19 9.18 0.48 -10.08
C ILE A 19 9.40 -0.63 -11.11
N GLU A 20 8.43 -0.86 -11.98
CA GLU A 20 8.52 -1.88 -13.02
C GLU A 20 9.72 -1.62 -13.95
N GLU A 21 9.91 -0.36 -14.36
CA GLU A 21 11.05 0.04 -15.22
C GLU A 21 12.41 -0.16 -14.52
N ILE A 22 12.59 0.36 -13.30
CA ILE A 22 13.89 0.29 -12.60
C ILE A 22 14.22 -1.11 -12.09
N CYS A 23 13.22 -1.97 -11.91
CA CYS A 23 13.38 -3.35 -11.46
C CYS A 23 13.41 -4.36 -12.61
N GLU A 24 13.24 -3.93 -13.85
CA GLU A 24 13.27 -4.83 -15.00
C GLU A 24 14.56 -5.66 -15.04
N GLY A 25 14.41 -6.98 -15.12
CA GLY A 25 15.53 -7.92 -15.17
C GLY A 25 16.32 -8.11 -13.87
N LYS A 26 15.89 -7.51 -12.75
CA LYS A 26 16.56 -7.72 -11.46
C LYS A 26 16.13 -9.05 -10.82
N ASP A 27 17.13 -9.81 -10.38
CA ASP A 27 16.95 -11.05 -9.60
C ASP A 27 16.89 -10.77 -8.09
N THR A 28 17.45 -9.65 -7.65
CA THR A 28 17.49 -9.23 -6.25
C THR A 28 16.86 -7.86 -6.12
N LEU A 29 15.90 -7.75 -5.21
CA LEU A 29 15.21 -6.52 -4.88
C LEU A 29 15.56 -6.07 -3.46
N ARG A 30 15.76 -4.77 -3.29
CA ARG A 30 15.88 -4.14 -1.98
C ARG A 30 14.82 -3.06 -1.84
N PHE A 31 13.83 -3.34 -1.05
CA PHE A 31 12.78 -2.36 -0.75
C PHE A 31 12.67 -2.12 0.75
N VAL A 32 12.08 -1.00 1.10
CA VAL A 32 11.80 -0.65 2.49
C VAL A 32 10.29 -0.71 2.69
N LEU A 33 9.86 -1.38 3.75
CA LEU A 33 8.50 -1.34 4.25
C LEU A 33 8.46 -0.40 5.46
N MET A 34 7.59 0.59 5.43
CA MET A 34 7.29 1.49 6.53
C MET A 34 5.78 1.69 6.60
N GLY A 35 5.25 2.21 7.67
CA GLY A 35 3.82 2.51 7.83
C GLY A 35 3.59 3.40 9.04
N ASP A 36 2.33 3.64 9.39
CA ASP A 36 1.92 4.36 10.61
C ASP A 36 2.57 5.74 10.72
N SER A 37 2.61 6.48 9.60
CA SER A 37 3.23 7.80 9.54
C SER A 37 2.34 8.92 10.07
N GLN A 38 1.07 8.62 10.40
CA GLN A 38 0.15 9.58 10.98
C GLN A 38 0.75 10.23 12.23
N ARG A 39 0.65 11.56 12.35
CA ARG A 39 1.24 12.39 13.42
C ARG A 39 2.77 12.49 13.44
N TRP A 40 3.49 11.55 12.83
CA TRP A 40 4.96 11.45 12.86
C TRP A 40 5.59 12.12 11.64
N TYR A 41 5.21 13.38 11.37
CA TYR A 41 5.64 14.10 10.16
C TYR A 41 7.15 14.39 10.18
N ASP A 42 7.72 14.78 11.33
CA ASP A 42 9.15 15.07 11.47
C ASP A 42 9.98 13.79 11.30
N GLU A 43 9.54 12.69 11.90
CA GLU A 43 10.18 11.37 11.78
C GLU A 43 10.07 10.85 10.33
N THR A 44 8.96 11.11 9.66
CA THR A 44 8.77 10.76 8.24
C THR A 44 9.71 11.59 7.36
N GLU A 45 9.90 12.89 7.65
CA GLU A 45 10.91 13.71 6.98
C GLU A 45 12.32 13.18 7.21
N ASP A 46 12.65 12.79 8.44
CA ASP A 46 13.97 12.24 8.76
C ASP A 46 14.21 10.88 8.11
N PHE A 47 13.19 10.05 8.03
CA PHE A 47 13.21 8.81 7.24
C PHE A 47 13.55 9.11 5.77
N VAL A 48 12.84 10.06 5.14
CA VAL A 48 13.09 10.46 3.73
C VAL A 48 14.52 10.99 3.55
N LYS A 49 15.01 11.85 4.47
CA LYS A 49 16.38 12.36 4.42
C LYS A 49 17.43 11.24 4.57
N ALA A 50 17.18 10.27 5.46
CA ALA A 50 18.05 9.13 5.67
C ALA A 50 18.07 8.20 4.45
N LEU A 51 16.89 7.88 3.90
CA LEU A 51 16.79 6.99 2.76
C LEU A 51 17.40 7.61 1.50
N ASN A 52 17.27 8.92 1.31
CA ASN A 52 17.86 9.63 0.16
C ASN A 52 19.39 9.65 0.15
N LYS A 53 20.06 9.21 1.23
CA LYS A 53 21.52 9.01 1.29
C LYS A 53 21.93 7.60 0.85
N ARG A 54 20.96 6.72 0.59
CA ARG A 54 21.19 5.33 0.17
C ARG A 54 20.99 5.21 -1.33
N ASP A 55 21.89 4.45 -1.97
CA ASP A 55 21.83 4.18 -3.41
C ASP A 55 21.47 2.70 -3.69
N ASP A 56 21.22 1.92 -2.63
CA ASP A 56 20.98 0.47 -2.70
C ASP A 56 19.51 0.07 -2.49
N VAL A 57 18.58 1.01 -2.44
CA VAL A 57 17.15 0.76 -2.30
C VAL A 57 16.43 1.02 -3.62
N ASP A 58 15.61 0.08 -4.05
CA ASP A 58 14.86 0.15 -5.30
C ASP A 58 13.57 0.97 -5.14
N PHE A 59 12.80 0.71 -4.08
CA PHE A 59 11.53 1.39 -3.82
C PHE A 59 11.10 1.30 -2.35
N VAL A 60 10.03 2.00 -2.02
CA VAL A 60 9.41 1.97 -0.68
C VAL A 60 7.96 1.51 -0.79
N ILE A 61 7.52 0.73 0.19
CA ILE A 61 6.10 0.42 0.42
C ILE A 61 5.69 1.09 1.72
N HIS A 62 4.70 1.98 1.66
CA HIS A 62 4.03 2.53 2.83
C HIS A 62 2.84 1.63 3.18
N GLY A 63 2.89 0.99 4.30
CA GLY A 63 1.98 -0.08 4.73
C GLY A 63 0.59 0.37 5.20
N GLY A 64 0.26 1.66 5.08
CA GLY A 64 -1.01 2.21 5.55
C GLY A 64 -0.86 3.12 6.77
N ASP A 65 -1.98 3.67 7.24
CA ASP A 65 -2.04 4.66 8.31
C ASP A 65 -1.20 5.91 7.99
N ILE A 66 -1.56 6.52 6.86
CA ILE A 66 -0.98 7.75 6.32
C ILE A 66 -1.55 8.97 7.07
N SER A 67 -2.85 8.94 7.33
CA SER A 67 -3.60 9.97 8.05
C SER A 67 -4.02 9.47 9.43
N ASP A 68 -4.25 10.40 10.37
CA ASP A 68 -4.72 10.06 11.71
C ASP A 68 -6.26 10.02 11.80
N PHE A 69 -6.93 10.90 11.07
CA PHE A 69 -8.38 11.06 11.09
C PHE A 69 -9.03 11.08 9.69
N GLY A 70 -8.35 10.59 8.68
CA GLY A 70 -8.84 10.62 7.29
C GLY A 70 -8.95 12.02 6.71
N LEU A 71 -8.23 13.01 7.24
CA LEU A 71 -8.33 14.37 6.76
C LEU A 71 -7.51 14.59 5.49
N THR A 72 -8.11 15.28 4.52
CA THR A 72 -7.44 15.65 3.25
C THR A 72 -6.06 16.25 3.47
N LYS A 73 -5.91 17.09 4.49
CA LYS A 73 -4.67 17.80 4.79
C LYS A 73 -3.58 16.87 5.31
N GLU A 74 -3.93 15.85 6.07
CA GLU A 74 -2.98 14.84 6.58
C GLU A 74 -2.40 14.03 5.41
N PHE A 75 -3.25 13.56 4.50
CA PHE A 75 -2.80 12.90 3.28
C PHE A 75 -1.88 13.78 2.43
N MET A 76 -2.21 15.07 2.29
CA MET A 76 -1.35 16.00 1.54
C MET A 76 0.01 16.18 2.21
N TRP A 77 0.08 16.30 3.53
CA TRP A 77 1.34 16.45 4.24
C TRP A 77 2.26 15.24 4.05
N VAL A 78 1.75 14.04 4.30
CA VAL A 78 2.57 12.82 4.14
C VAL A 78 2.94 12.62 2.67
N ARG A 79 2.02 12.83 1.73
CA ARG A 79 2.31 12.79 0.29
C ARG A 79 3.47 13.74 -0.08
N ASP A 80 3.43 14.98 0.41
CA ASP A 80 4.44 15.99 0.07
C ASP A 80 5.79 15.68 0.71
N ILE A 81 5.81 15.05 1.88
CA ILE A 81 7.03 14.55 2.52
C ILE A 81 7.59 13.37 1.73
N MET A 82 6.78 12.35 1.47
CA MET A 82 7.18 11.14 0.76
C MET A 82 7.53 11.42 -0.71
N GLY A 83 6.92 12.43 -1.31
CA GLY A 83 7.26 12.89 -2.67
C GLY A 83 8.69 13.42 -2.82
N LYS A 84 9.41 13.69 -1.71
CA LYS A 84 10.85 14.07 -1.71
C LYS A 84 11.78 12.86 -1.81
N LEU A 85 11.27 11.62 -1.80
CA LEU A 85 12.07 10.42 -2.01
C LEU A 85 12.66 10.40 -3.42
N LYS A 86 13.92 10.01 -3.54
CA LYS A 86 14.60 9.78 -4.82
C LYS A 86 14.08 8.51 -5.51
N VAL A 87 13.72 7.51 -4.72
CA VAL A 87 13.15 6.25 -5.18
C VAL A 87 11.62 6.32 -5.19
N PRO A 88 10.94 5.57 -6.07
CA PRO A 88 9.48 5.53 -6.07
C PRO A 88 8.93 4.85 -4.81
N TYR A 89 7.69 5.21 -4.44
CA TYR A 89 6.97 4.55 -3.36
C TYR A 89 5.53 4.25 -3.76
N VAL A 90 4.96 3.21 -3.17
CA VAL A 90 3.53 2.92 -3.21
C VAL A 90 2.96 2.94 -1.80
N ALA A 91 1.68 3.22 -1.67
CA ALA A 91 1.01 3.29 -0.38
C ALA A 91 -0.23 2.41 -0.35
N LEU A 92 -0.39 1.67 0.75
CA LEU A 92 -1.58 0.92 1.08
C LEU A 92 -2.53 1.77 1.92
N LEU A 93 -3.78 1.32 2.01
CA LEU A 93 -4.80 1.89 2.87
C LEU A 93 -4.68 1.29 4.28
N GLY A 94 -4.58 2.14 5.30
CA GLY A 94 -4.68 1.75 6.71
C GLY A 94 -6.08 2.03 7.28
N ASN A 95 -6.37 1.56 8.49
CA ASN A 95 -7.68 1.73 9.10
C ASN A 95 -7.96 3.21 9.50
N HIS A 96 -6.94 3.96 9.92
CA HIS A 96 -7.08 5.40 10.16
C HIS A 96 -7.38 6.19 8.89
N ASP A 97 -6.92 5.72 7.74
CA ASP A 97 -7.13 6.37 6.45
C ASP A 97 -8.58 6.32 5.96
N ILE A 98 -9.42 5.47 6.57
CA ILE A 98 -10.84 5.29 6.18
C ILE A 98 -11.76 6.23 6.95
N LEU A 99 -11.30 6.78 8.06
CA LEU A 99 -12.11 7.64 8.91
C LEU A 99 -12.66 8.86 8.15
N GLY A 100 -13.87 9.26 8.47
CA GLY A 100 -14.52 10.41 7.83
C GLY A 100 -14.66 10.25 6.32
N ASN A 101 -14.03 11.13 5.55
CA ASN A 101 -13.98 11.07 4.08
C ASN A 101 -12.62 10.54 3.57
N GLY A 102 -11.83 9.93 4.44
CA GLY A 102 -10.45 9.56 4.13
C GLY A 102 -10.33 8.56 2.99
N MET A 103 -11.27 7.59 2.91
CA MET A 103 -11.32 6.64 1.80
C MET A 103 -11.38 7.35 0.43
N ASP A 104 -12.27 8.33 0.27
CA ASP A 104 -12.39 9.10 -0.98
C ASP A 104 -11.12 9.90 -1.29
N VAL A 105 -10.45 10.40 -0.25
CA VAL A 105 -9.19 11.13 -0.39
C VAL A 105 -8.07 10.18 -0.80
N PHE A 106 -7.96 9.03 -0.13
CA PHE A 106 -6.98 8.00 -0.46
C PHE A 106 -7.12 7.57 -1.93
N LEU A 107 -8.33 7.23 -2.37
CA LEU A 107 -8.60 6.81 -3.75
C LEU A 107 -8.17 7.87 -4.78
N LYS A 108 -8.29 9.15 -4.46
CA LYS A 108 -7.85 10.25 -5.33
C LYS A 108 -6.35 10.44 -5.31
N VAL A 109 -5.73 10.41 -4.13
CA VAL A 109 -4.28 10.69 -3.96
C VAL A 109 -3.46 9.51 -4.43
N TYR A 110 -3.77 8.32 -3.95
CA TYR A 110 -2.95 7.11 -4.16
C TYR A 110 -3.52 6.19 -5.24
N GLY A 111 -4.83 6.02 -5.31
CA GLY A 111 -5.50 5.15 -6.27
C GLY A 111 -6.28 4.03 -5.59
N LYS A 112 -6.42 2.89 -6.27
CA LYS A 112 -7.21 1.76 -5.78
C LYS A 112 -6.69 1.22 -4.45
N GLU A 113 -7.60 0.76 -3.59
CA GLU A 113 -7.30 0.12 -2.31
C GLU A 113 -6.69 -1.28 -2.45
N ASN A 114 -7.04 -1.97 -3.54
CA ASN A 114 -6.44 -3.25 -3.93
C ASN A 114 -5.73 -3.06 -5.27
N PHE A 115 -4.46 -3.43 -5.32
CA PHE A 115 -3.65 -3.33 -6.53
C PHE A 115 -2.48 -4.32 -6.49
N SER A 116 -1.94 -4.62 -7.66
CA SER A 116 -0.71 -5.40 -7.77
C SER A 116 0.29 -4.70 -8.67
N PHE A 117 1.56 -5.06 -8.52
CA PHE A 117 2.64 -4.59 -9.39
C PHE A 117 3.77 -5.61 -9.44
N LYS A 118 4.65 -5.42 -10.41
CA LYS A 118 5.81 -6.27 -10.65
C LYS A 118 7.09 -5.54 -10.28
N ALA A 119 8.01 -6.26 -9.67
CA ALA A 119 9.37 -5.77 -9.50
C ALA A 119 10.32 -6.94 -9.80
N GLY A 120 11.08 -6.85 -10.88
CA GLY A 120 11.88 -7.97 -11.37
C GLY A 120 11.02 -9.22 -11.61
N ASN A 121 11.39 -10.33 -10.97
CA ASN A 121 10.67 -11.60 -11.02
C ASN A 121 9.68 -11.82 -9.86
N THR A 122 9.33 -10.77 -9.13
CA THR A 122 8.44 -10.81 -7.97
C THR A 122 7.18 -10.00 -8.23
N LYS A 123 6.02 -10.57 -7.90
CA LYS A 123 4.72 -9.90 -7.91
C LYS A 123 4.36 -9.47 -6.49
N PHE A 124 4.02 -8.21 -6.32
CA PHE A 124 3.49 -7.66 -5.08
C PHE A 124 1.97 -7.53 -5.19
N VAL A 125 1.25 -8.09 -4.24
CA VAL A 125 -0.22 -8.05 -4.18
C VAL A 125 -0.63 -7.28 -2.93
N CYS A 126 -1.02 -6.03 -3.12
CA CYS A 126 -1.37 -5.09 -2.07
C CYS A 126 -2.89 -5.11 -1.86
N MET A 127 -3.32 -5.38 -0.63
CA MET A 127 -4.73 -5.64 -0.32
C MET A 127 -5.22 -4.79 0.84
N ASN A 128 -6.45 -4.28 0.70
CA ASN A 128 -7.19 -3.76 1.84
C ASN A 128 -7.64 -4.92 2.72
N THR A 129 -7.25 -4.88 3.98
CA THR A 129 -7.61 -5.88 5.01
C THR A 129 -8.23 -5.25 6.25
N ASN A 130 -8.63 -3.99 6.17
CA ASN A 130 -9.23 -3.22 7.27
C ASN A 130 -10.71 -3.59 7.47
N ALA A 131 -11.00 -4.87 7.74
CA ALA A 131 -12.35 -5.41 7.71
C ALA A 131 -13.27 -4.85 8.80
N LEU A 132 -12.71 -4.37 9.91
CA LEU A 132 -13.46 -3.75 10.99
C LEU A 132 -14.16 -2.45 10.54
N GLU A 133 -13.55 -1.72 9.59
CA GLU A 133 -14.02 -0.42 9.11
C GLU A 133 -15.12 -0.52 8.04
N PHE A 134 -15.40 -1.72 7.55
CA PHE A 134 -16.37 -1.95 6.48
C PHE A 134 -17.52 -2.84 6.93
N ASP A 135 -18.69 -2.56 6.40
CA ASP A 135 -19.86 -3.41 6.53
C ASP A 135 -19.91 -4.47 5.41
N TYR A 136 -20.93 -5.32 5.42
CA TYR A 136 -21.08 -6.40 4.45
C TYR A 136 -21.38 -5.92 3.02
N SER A 137 -21.61 -4.63 2.79
CA SER A 137 -21.82 -4.07 1.46
C SER A 137 -20.53 -3.86 0.70
N HIS A 138 -19.41 -3.80 1.42
CA HIS A 138 -18.06 -3.66 0.88
C HIS A 138 -17.20 -4.84 1.36
N PRO A 139 -16.97 -5.86 0.51
CA PRO A 139 -16.25 -7.06 0.93
C PRO A 139 -14.76 -6.76 1.14
N VAL A 140 -14.33 -6.84 2.41
CA VAL A 140 -12.92 -6.71 2.83
C VAL A 140 -12.55 -7.94 3.65
N PRO A 141 -11.51 -8.67 3.30
CA PRO A 141 -10.71 -8.57 2.07
C PRO A 141 -11.50 -8.97 0.81
N ASP A 142 -11.10 -8.41 -0.35
CA ASP A 142 -11.71 -8.75 -1.64
C ASP A 142 -11.17 -10.09 -2.17
N PHE A 143 -11.93 -11.15 -1.96
CA PHE A 143 -11.58 -12.51 -2.44
C PHE A 143 -11.58 -12.61 -3.97
N THR A 144 -12.40 -11.82 -4.66
CA THR A 144 -12.41 -11.83 -6.12
C THR A 144 -11.12 -11.27 -6.68
N PHE A 145 -10.66 -10.14 -6.11
CA PHE A 145 -9.36 -9.58 -6.45
C PHE A 145 -8.24 -10.60 -6.18
N MET A 146 -8.21 -11.18 -4.97
CA MET A 146 -7.19 -12.17 -4.61
C MET A 146 -7.16 -13.36 -5.57
N TYR A 147 -8.35 -13.90 -5.91
CA TYR A 147 -8.44 -15.02 -6.82
C TYR A 147 -7.94 -14.68 -8.23
N ASN A 148 -8.27 -13.50 -8.74
CA ASN A 148 -7.80 -13.03 -10.04
C ASN A 148 -6.27 -12.85 -10.05
N GLU A 149 -5.71 -12.28 -8.98
CA GLU A 149 -4.26 -12.12 -8.84
C GLU A 149 -3.54 -13.47 -8.73
N LEU A 150 -4.16 -14.47 -8.08
CA LEU A 150 -3.65 -15.83 -7.99
C LEU A 150 -3.61 -16.53 -9.37
N GLN A 151 -4.57 -16.25 -10.23
CA GLN A 151 -4.59 -16.80 -11.60
C GLN A 151 -3.48 -16.21 -12.48
N ASP A 152 -3.08 -14.98 -12.24
CA ASP A 152 -2.00 -14.30 -12.98
C ASP A 152 -0.64 -14.59 -12.33
N THR A 153 -0.19 -15.83 -12.43
CA THR A 153 1.11 -16.28 -11.88
C THR A 153 2.17 -16.53 -12.95
N VAL A 154 1.84 -16.34 -14.22
CA VAL A 154 2.76 -16.63 -15.32
C VAL A 154 3.94 -15.65 -15.30
N GLY A 155 5.14 -16.20 -15.15
CA GLY A 155 6.37 -15.42 -15.14
C GLY A 155 6.80 -14.87 -13.78
N TYR A 156 6.05 -15.19 -12.70
CA TYR A 156 6.40 -14.77 -11.33
C TYR A 156 6.62 -15.98 -10.43
N PRO A 157 7.88 -16.36 -10.19
CA PRO A 157 8.17 -17.45 -9.27
C PRO A 157 7.95 -17.07 -7.79
N ARG A 158 7.74 -15.78 -7.50
CA ARG A 158 7.51 -15.27 -6.15
C ARG A 158 6.36 -14.28 -6.11
N THR A 159 5.53 -14.39 -5.07
CA THR A 159 4.49 -13.43 -4.76
C THR A 159 4.65 -12.94 -3.32
N VAL A 160 4.59 -11.63 -3.14
CA VAL A 160 4.63 -10.99 -1.83
C VAL A 160 3.28 -10.34 -1.55
N PRO A 161 2.41 -10.94 -0.73
CA PRO A 161 1.20 -10.29 -0.25
C PRO A 161 1.56 -9.18 0.74
N VAL A 162 0.98 -7.99 0.55
CA VAL A 162 1.19 -6.82 1.41
C VAL A 162 -0.15 -6.34 1.91
N MET A 163 -0.26 -6.10 3.21
CA MET A 163 -1.49 -5.69 3.87
C MET A 163 -1.18 -4.86 5.11
N HIS A 164 -2.14 -4.02 5.51
CA HIS A 164 -2.04 -3.27 6.75
C HIS A 164 -2.42 -4.14 7.96
N VAL A 165 -3.63 -4.64 7.99
CA VAL A 165 -4.13 -5.51 9.07
C VAL A 165 -3.84 -6.97 8.74
N GLN A 166 -3.12 -7.64 9.62
CA GLN A 166 -2.80 -9.06 9.46
C GLN A 166 -4.01 -9.97 9.80
N PRO A 167 -4.17 -11.13 9.13
CA PRO A 167 -5.19 -12.10 9.50
C PRO A 167 -5.10 -12.50 10.98
N PHE A 168 -6.26 -12.69 11.60
CA PHE A 168 -6.41 -13.01 13.04
C PHE A 168 -6.11 -11.87 14.00
N ASN A 169 -5.80 -10.66 13.53
CA ASN A 169 -5.86 -9.46 14.35
C ASN A 169 -7.32 -9.14 14.71
N VAL A 170 -7.55 -8.44 15.83
CA VAL A 170 -8.89 -8.01 16.25
C VAL A 170 -9.54 -7.06 15.23
N GLU A 171 -8.75 -6.29 14.50
CA GLU A 171 -9.19 -5.40 13.44
C GLU A 171 -9.53 -6.14 12.13
N PHE A 172 -9.10 -7.39 12.00
CA PHE A 172 -9.56 -8.30 10.94
C PHE A 172 -10.87 -8.96 11.38
N ASN A 173 -11.82 -8.16 11.77
CA ASN A 173 -13.04 -8.58 12.47
C ASN A 173 -14.08 -9.20 11.54
N ASN A 174 -13.78 -10.36 10.97
CA ASN A 174 -14.76 -11.12 10.21
C ASN A 174 -14.48 -12.63 10.29
N ASN A 175 -15.44 -13.41 9.80
CA ASN A 175 -15.37 -14.89 9.85
C ASN A 175 -14.49 -15.49 8.73
N VAL A 176 -13.85 -14.68 7.90
CA VAL A 176 -13.16 -15.15 6.69
C VAL A 176 -11.64 -15.29 6.85
N ALA A 177 -11.09 -14.93 8.01
CA ALA A 177 -9.64 -14.96 8.24
C ALA A 177 -8.98 -16.32 7.89
N ARG A 178 -9.65 -17.43 8.17
CA ARG A 178 -9.15 -18.77 7.80
C ARG A 178 -9.18 -19.00 6.30
N GLY A 179 -10.25 -18.59 5.62
CA GLY A 179 -10.37 -18.69 4.16
C GLY A 179 -9.34 -17.79 3.46
N PHE A 180 -9.18 -16.57 3.95
CA PHE A 180 -8.16 -15.64 3.49
C PHE A 180 -6.76 -16.24 3.61
N HIS A 181 -6.41 -16.76 4.77
CA HIS A 181 -5.12 -17.41 5.00
C HIS A 181 -4.92 -18.67 4.16
N ALA A 182 -5.98 -19.46 3.92
CA ALA A 182 -5.90 -20.62 3.04
C ALA A 182 -5.60 -20.19 1.59
N LEU A 183 -6.27 -19.14 1.11
CA LEU A 183 -6.05 -18.62 -0.25
C LEU A 183 -4.64 -18.02 -0.39
N LEU A 184 -4.12 -17.33 0.63
CA LEU A 184 -2.75 -16.81 0.60
C LEU A 184 -1.69 -17.89 0.33
N ARG A 185 -1.93 -19.10 0.82
CA ARG A 185 -0.99 -20.23 0.64
C ARG A 185 -0.94 -20.78 -0.79
N GLU A 186 -1.91 -20.44 -1.62
CA GLU A 186 -1.95 -20.85 -3.03
C GLU A 186 -1.08 -19.95 -3.92
N PHE A 187 -0.66 -18.77 -3.42
CA PHE A 187 0.26 -17.91 -4.15
C PHE A 187 1.67 -18.52 -4.15
N PRO A 188 2.40 -18.42 -5.28
CA PRO A 188 3.79 -18.87 -5.35
C PRO A 188 4.68 -18.00 -4.45
N GLY A 189 5.50 -18.62 -3.61
CA GLY A 189 6.37 -17.94 -2.63
C GLY A 189 7.62 -18.71 -2.29
#